data_30813eedb9e01131319b3b77bf6e96dc
#
_entry.id   30813eedb9e01131319b3b77bf6e96dc
#
_cell.length_a   1.000
_cell.length_b   1.000
_cell.length_c   1.000
_cell.angle_alpha   90.00
_cell.angle_beta   90.00
_cell.angle_gamma   90.00
#
_symmetry.space_group_name_H-M   'P 1'
#
loop_
_entity.id
_entity.type
_entity.pdbx_description
1 polymer ?
#
loop_
_entity_poly.entity_id
_entity_poly.type
_entity_poly.pdbx_seq_one_letter_code
_entity_poly.pdbx_strand_id
1 'polypeptide(L)'
;MAKYETLIPRFVSYVKKNTRSDENSTTIPSTQSQVEFAKDLMAELKKIGMQNVRLNDQSGYVFATLPSNLPAGKTAKKVGFISHMDTADFNAENVQPQIIENYDGESDIKLGDTEYSLSPKEFPNLKKSKGHTVITTSGDTLLGADDKCGIADIMTAMEYLINHPEIKHGEIEVGFGPLTSSSLEIPLVIMNILYRLI
;
A
#
# COMPACT_ATOMS: atom_id res chain seq x y z
N MET A 1 21.43 -9.05 0.56
CA MET A 1 20.57 -7.87 0.75
C MET A 1 19.26 -8.12 0.00
N ALA A 2 18.13 -7.86 0.65
CA ALA A 2 16.83 -7.98 -0.01
C ALA A 2 16.76 -6.98 -1.16
N LYS A 3 16.20 -7.39 -2.32
CA LYS A 3 16.10 -6.53 -3.51
C LYS A 3 15.30 -5.25 -3.27
N TYR A 4 14.42 -5.27 -2.26
CA TYR A 4 13.52 -4.16 -1.90
C TYR A 4 13.59 -3.88 -0.39
N GLU A 5 14.73 -3.37 0.07
CA GLU A 5 15.01 -3.17 1.50
C GLU A 5 14.05 -2.18 2.19
N THR A 6 13.45 -1.26 1.42
CA THR A 6 12.53 -0.25 1.94
C THR A 6 11.08 -0.73 2.08
N LEU A 7 10.70 -1.86 1.48
CA LEU A 7 9.32 -2.32 1.41
C LEU A 7 8.71 -2.61 2.79
N ILE A 8 9.32 -3.52 3.54
CA ILE A 8 8.79 -3.92 4.87
C ILE A 8 8.79 -2.74 5.84
N PRO A 9 9.88 -1.97 6.02
CA PRO A 9 9.87 -0.79 6.88
C PRO A 9 8.80 0.23 6.48
N ARG A 10 8.60 0.46 5.19
CA ARG A 10 7.57 1.36 4.64
C ARG A 10 6.18 0.86 5.00
N PHE A 11 5.86 -0.39 4.69
CA PHE A 11 4.58 -1.00 5.04
C PHE A 11 4.28 -0.92 6.53
N VAL A 12 5.25 -1.29 7.38
CA VAL A 12 5.13 -1.21 8.85
C VAL A 12 4.85 0.23 9.30
N SER A 13 5.47 1.22 8.68
CA SER A 13 5.21 2.62 9.01
C SER A 13 3.79 3.06 8.64
N TYR A 14 3.26 2.58 7.52
CA TYR A 14 1.92 2.91 7.05
C TYR A 14 0.82 2.26 7.89
N VAL A 15 0.95 0.99 8.24
CA VAL A 15 -0.07 0.30 9.04
C VAL A 15 -0.20 0.86 10.46
N LYS A 16 0.82 1.50 10.98
CA LYS A 16 0.79 2.22 12.28
C LYS A 16 0.00 3.54 12.23
N LYS A 17 -0.32 4.05 11.05
CA LYS A 17 -1.18 5.23 10.89
C LYS A 17 -2.64 4.80 10.98
N ASN A 18 -3.40 5.36 11.89
CA ASN A 18 -4.83 5.12 11.95
C ASN A 18 -5.50 5.87 10.78
N THR A 19 -6.05 5.11 9.84
CA THR A 19 -6.80 5.66 8.69
C THR A 19 -8.18 5.03 8.58
N ARG A 20 -8.74 4.60 9.73
CA ARG A 20 -10.08 4.04 9.83
C ARG A 20 -11.10 4.96 9.18
N SER A 21 -11.97 4.38 8.38
CA SER A 21 -13.11 5.08 7.78
C SER A 21 -14.18 5.37 8.83
N ASP A 22 -14.92 6.45 8.62
CA ASP A 22 -16.13 6.78 9.36
C ASP A 22 -17.31 6.76 8.38
N GLU A 23 -18.16 5.74 8.49
CA GLU A 23 -19.33 5.55 7.62
C GLU A 23 -20.41 6.64 7.82
N ASN A 24 -20.38 7.34 8.96
CA ASN A 24 -21.30 8.43 9.27
C ASN A 24 -20.80 9.80 8.79
N SER A 25 -19.58 9.87 8.28
CA SER A 25 -18.98 11.11 7.79
C SER A 25 -19.62 11.56 6.48
N THR A 26 -19.80 12.86 6.36
CA THR A 26 -20.26 13.53 5.12
C THR A 26 -19.11 14.18 4.34
N THR A 27 -17.86 14.01 4.80
CA THR A 27 -16.68 14.55 4.14
C THR A 27 -15.87 13.49 3.42
N ILE A 28 -15.06 13.94 2.45
CA ILE A 28 -14.09 13.10 1.72
C ILE A 28 -12.72 13.77 1.85
N PRO A 29 -11.72 13.12 2.43
CA PRO A 29 -11.74 11.85 3.19
C PRO A 29 -12.68 11.88 4.40
N SER A 30 -13.11 10.69 4.86
CA SER A 30 -14.09 10.57 5.96
C SER A 30 -13.53 10.95 7.33
N THR A 31 -12.21 10.95 7.49
CA THR A 31 -11.53 11.29 8.76
C THR A 31 -10.33 12.20 8.55
N GLN A 32 -10.02 13.01 9.56
CA GLN A 32 -8.87 13.91 9.54
C GLN A 32 -7.54 13.14 9.46
N SER A 33 -7.47 11.95 10.05
CA SER A 33 -6.27 11.11 10.01
C SER A 33 -5.94 10.62 8.60
N GLN A 34 -6.94 10.40 7.74
CA GLN A 34 -6.72 10.12 6.32
C GLN A 34 -6.12 11.34 5.59
N VAL A 35 -6.57 12.55 5.92
CA VAL A 35 -5.99 13.79 5.35
C VAL A 35 -4.52 13.94 5.76
N GLU A 36 -4.19 13.63 7.00
CA GLU A 36 -2.81 13.67 7.50
C GLU A 36 -1.94 12.62 6.81
N PHE A 37 -2.45 11.41 6.65
CA PHE A 37 -1.73 10.36 5.92
C PHE A 37 -1.53 10.71 4.45
N ALA A 38 -2.51 11.34 3.79
CA ALA A 38 -2.35 11.88 2.44
C ALA A 38 -1.19 12.87 2.33
N LYS A 39 -1.03 13.76 3.33
CA LYS A 39 0.09 14.70 3.39
C LYS A 39 1.43 13.99 3.59
N ASP A 40 1.47 12.95 4.43
CA ASP A 40 2.67 12.12 4.62
C ASP A 40 3.08 11.45 3.29
N LEU A 41 2.11 10.88 2.56
CA LEU A 41 2.35 10.26 1.25
C LEU A 41 2.84 11.29 0.21
N MET A 42 2.28 12.51 0.20
CA MET A 42 2.78 13.59 -0.65
C MET A 42 4.24 13.94 -0.35
N ALA A 43 4.59 14.03 0.93
CA ALA A 43 5.95 14.33 1.36
C ALA A 43 6.92 13.23 0.92
N GLU A 44 6.52 11.97 1.07
CA GLU A 44 7.32 10.82 0.65
C GLU A 44 7.48 10.75 -0.88
N LEU A 45 6.41 10.94 -1.65
CA LEU A 45 6.47 11.00 -3.12
C LEU A 45 7.46 12.06 -3.62
N LYS A 46 7.45 13.24 -3.00
CA LYS A 46 8.44 14.30 -3.30
C LYS A 46 9.86 13.87 -2.93
N LYS A 47 10.02 13.24 -1.77
CA LYS A 47 11.33 12.79 -1.25
C LYS A 47 11.98 11.75 -2.15
N ILE A 48 11.21 10.80 -2.69
CA ILE A 48 11.74 9.78 -3.61
C ILE A 48 11.98 10.31 -5.03
N GLY A 49 11.50 11.51 -5.36
CA GLY A 49 11.78 12.17 -6.64
C GLY A 49 10.65 12.12 -7.67
N MET A 50 9.43 11.76 -7.26
CA MET A 50 8.25 11.85 -8.11
C MET A 50 7.94 13.32 -8.46
N GLN A 51 7.38 13.55 -9.65
CA GLN A 51 7.01 14.85 -10.16
C GLN A 51 5.50 15.09 -10.08
N ASN A 52 5.09 16.35 -10.26
CA ASN A 52 3.67 16.76 -10.27
C ASN A 52 2.86 16.25 -9.08
N VAL A 53 3.50 16.17 -7.90
CA VAL A 53 2.85 15.72 -6.67
C VAL A 53 1.77 16.72 -6.26
N ARG A 54 0.52 16.29 -6.26
CA ARG A 54 -0.66 17.12 -5.99
C ARG A 54 -1.71 16.39 -5.16
N LEU A 55 -2.44 17.12 -4.36
CA LEU A 55 -3.66 16.65 -3.69
C LEU A 55 -4.87 17.17 -4.48
N ASN A 56 -5.84 16.32 -4.70
CA ASN A 56 -7.16 16.73 -5.17
C ASN A 56 -8.07 16.93 -3.95
N ASP A 57 -8.37 18.18 -3.63
CA ASP A 57 -9.15 18.54 -2.43
C ASP A 57 -10.59 18.02 -2.46
N GLN A 58 -11.15 17.73 -3.64
CA GLN A 58 -12.52 17.22 -3.78
C GLN A 58 -12.60 15.72 -3.49
N SER A 59 -11.60 14.96 -3.92
CA SER A 59 -11.59 13.49 -3.79
C SER A 59 -10.69 12.97 -2.69
N GLY A 60 -9.81 13.81 -2.12
CA GLY A 60 -8.80 13.39 -1.17
C GLY A 60 -7.66 12.56 -1.77
N TYR A 61 -7.60 12.44 -3.11
CA TYR A 61 -6.55 11.68 -3.79
C TYR A 61 -5.25 12.47 -3.91
N VAL A 62 -4.17 11.82 -3.58
CA VAL A 62 -2.80 12.26 -3.88
C VAL A 62 -2.38 11.64 -5.20
N PHE A 63 -1.92 12.45 -6.14
CA PHE A 63 -1.38 12.01 -7.42
C PHE A 63 0.08 12.41 -7.57
N ALA A 64 0.85 11.59 -8.29
CA ALA A 64 2.21 11.94 -8.70
C ALA A 64 2.56 11.25 -10.01
N THR A 65 3.55 11.81 -10.72
CA THR A 65 3.99 11.34 -12.03
C THR A 65 5.47 10.95 -11.98
N LEU A 66 5.79 9.77 -12.49
CA LEU A 66 7.14 9.40 -12.90
C LEU A 66 7.24 9.60 -14.42
N PRO A 67 8.01 10.59 -14.90
CA PRO A 67 8.16 10.85 -16.32
C PRO A 67 8.80 9.67 -17.06
N SER A 68 8.45 9.51 -18.33
CA SER A 68 9.13 8.53 -19.20
C SER A 68 10.63 8.78 -19.27
N ASN A 69 11.42 7.71 -19.22
CA ASN A 69 12.86 7.73 -19.44
C ASN A 69 13.26 7.05 -20.76
N LEU A 70 12.32 6.90 -21.70
CA LEU A 70 12.58 6.34 -23.02
C LEU A 70 13.48 7.26 -23.85
N PRO A 71 14.32 6.68 -24.73
CA PRO A 71 15.09 7.47 -25.69
C PRO A 71 14.22 8.33 -26.60
N ALA A 72 14.79 9.42 -27.11
CA ALA A 72 14.11 10.28 -28.07
C ALA A 72 13.52 9.49 -29.25
N GLY A 73 12.28 9.80 -29.62
CA GLY A 73 11.54 9.12 -30.68
C GLY A 73 10.92 7.75 -30.30
N LYS A 74 11.12 7.27 -29.09
CA LYS A 74 10.40 6.09 -28.56
C LYS A 74 9.23 6.54 -27.71
N THR A 75 8.12 5.82 -27.84
CA THR A 75 6.90 6.04 -27.04
C THR A 75 6.43 4.73 -26.42
N ALA A 76 5.77 4.84 -25.27
CA ALA A 76 5.05 3.75 -24.64
C ALA A 76 3.70 4.28 -24.10
N LYS A 77 2.78 3.37 -23.84
CA LYS A 77 1.53 3.73 -23.19
C LYS A 77 1.82 4.27 -21.79
N LYS A 78 1.04 5.27 -21.39
CA LYS A 78 0.98 5.73 -19.99
C LYS A 78 0.32 4.64 -19.15
N VAL A 79 0.85 4.39 -17.96
CA VAL A 79 0.34 3.41 -16.98
C VAL A 79 0.00 4.15 -15.70
N GLY A 80 -1.11 3.78 -15.06
CA GLY A 80 -1.48 4.29 -13.75
C GLY A 80 -1.56 3.16 -12.72
N PHE A 81 -1.13 3.43 -11.49
CA PHE A 81 -1.30 2.57 -10.34
C PHE A 81 -2.10 3.30 -9.27
N ILE A 82 -3.06 2.60 -8.67
CA ILE A 82 -3.93 3.14 -7.63
C ILE A 82 -3.97 2.18 -6.46
N SER A 83 -4.03 2.75 -5.25
CA SER A 83 -4.22 2.01 -4.01
C SER A 83 -4.97 2.90 -3.02
N HIS A 84 -5.86 2.31 -2.21
CA HIS A 84 -6.59 3.10 -1.25
C HIS A 84 -5.88 3.20 0.10
N MET A 85 -6.10 4.33 0.79
CA MET A 85 -5.39 4.66 2.03
C MET A 85 -6.21 4.35 3.30
N ASP A 86 -7.52 4.33 3.17
CA ASP A 86 -8.42 4.06 4.27
C ASP A 86 -8.47 2.59 4.63
N THR A 87 -8.81 2.32 5.88
CA THR A 87 -9.11 0.97 6.37
C THR A 87 -10.57 0.87 6.76
N ALA A 88 -11.08 -0.36 6.78
CA ALA A 88 -12.45 -0.64 7.21
C ALA A 88 -12.75 -0.06 8.61
N ASP A 89 -14.03 0.11 8.90
CA ASP A 89 -14.52 0.66 10.18
C ASP A 89 -14.37 -0.37 11.33
N PHE A 90 -13.11 -0.69 11.63
CA PHE A 90 -12.69 -1.56 12.73
C PHE A 90 -11.56 -0.88 13.52
N ASN A 91 -11.26 -1.43 14.73
CA ASN A 91 -10.17 -0.91 15.53
C ASN A 91 -8.83 -0.93 14.76
N ALA A 92 -8.29 0.25 14.51
CA ALA A 92 -7.01 0.50 13.83
C ALA A 92 -6.09 1.42 14.67
N GLU A 93 -6.34 1.49 15.99
CA GLU A 93 -5.52 2.28 16.91
C GLU A 93 -4.37 1.44 17.46
N ASN A 94 -3.19 2.05 17.52
CA ASN A 94 -1.99 1.44 18.08
C ASN A 94 -1.62 0.08 17.45
N VAL A 95 -1.79 -0.04 16.16
CA VAL A 95 -1.45 -1.27 15.41
C VAL A 95 -0.01 -1.69 15.70
N GLN A 96 0.16 -2.94 16.17
CA GLN A 96 1.45 -3.55 16.48
C GLN A 96 1.72 -4.70 15.50
N PRO A 97 2.38 -4.44 14.36
CA PRO A 97 2.70 -5.49 13.40
C PRO A 97 3.72 -6.48 13.98
N GLN A 98 3.48 -7.78 13.79
CA GLN A 98 4.42 -8.84 14.08
C GLN A 98 5.04 -9.33 12.78
N ILE A 99 6.37 -9.43 12.74
CA ILE A 99 7.12 -9.88 11.56
C ILE A 99 7.69 -11.25 11.87
N ILE A 100 7.26 -12.26 11.10
CA ILE A 100 7.70 -13.64 11.19
C ILE A 100 8.53 -13.95 9.95
N GLU A 101 9.85 -13.94 10.11
CA GLU A 101 10.77 -14.24 9.02
C GLU A 101 10.85 -15.76 8.78
N ASN A 102 11.00 -16.14 7.50
CA ASN A 102 11.19 -17.53 7.09
C ASN A 102 10.17 -18.49 7.72
N TYR A 103 8.89 -18.13 7.63
CA TYR A 103 7.81 -18.92 8.20
C TYR A 103 7.83 -20.37 7.70
N ASP A 104 7.64 -21.34 8.59
CA ASP A 104 7.77 -22.78 8.26
C ASP A 104 6.57 -23.35 7.48
N GLY A 105 5.45 -22.63 7.42
CA GLY A 105 4.21 -23.07 6.77
C GLY A 105 3.39 -24.08 7.57
N GLU A 106 3.79 -24.42 8.78
CA GLU A 106 3.21 -25.49 9.60
C GLU A 106 2.81 -25.04 11.00
N SER A 107 3.61 -24.17 11.63
CA SER A 107 3.39 -23.68 12.98
C SER A 107 2.23 -22.68 13.05
N ASP A 108 1.51 -22.72 14.16
CA ASP A 108 0.51 -21.71 14.48
C ASP A 108 1.22 -20.38 14.81
N ILE A 109 0.70 -19.27 14.27
CA ILE A 109 1.19 -17.92 14.56
C ILE A 109 0.32 -17.32 15.67
N LYS A 110 0.90 -17.17 16.87
CA LYS A 110 0.22 -16.49 17.97
C LYS A 110 0.11 -14.98 17.68
N LEU A 111 -1.05 -14.40 17.96
CA LEU A 111 -1.30 -12.97 17.75
C LEU A 111 -1.14 -12.20 19.06
N GLY A 112 0.03 -11.61 19.26
CA GLY A 112 0.37 -10.84 20.46
C GLY A 112 0.20 -11.64 21.74
N ASP A 113 -0.34 -10.99 22.75
CA ASP A 113 -0.68 -11.60 24.05
C ASP A 113 -2.15 -12.07 24.13
N THR A 114 -2.87 -12.07 23.00
CA THR A 114 -4.26 -12.51 22.92
C THR A 114 -4.37 -14.04 22.95
N GLU A 115 -5.60 -14.54 23.09
CA GLU A 115 -5.91 -15.97 22.93
C GLU A 115 -5.95 -16.45 21.47
N TYR A 116 -5.86 -15.50 20.49
CA TYR A 116 -5.99 -15.79 19.07
C TYR A 116 -4.68 -16.26 18.45
N SER A 117 -4.82 -17.16 17.49
CA SER A 117 -3.72 -17.62 16.64
C SER A 117 -4.21 -17.87 15.21
N LEU A 118 -3.30 -17.77 14.26
CA LEU A 118 -3.54 -18.19 12.88
C LEU A 118 -2.94 -19.58 12.69
N SER A 119 -3.80 -20.59 12.54
CA SER A 119 -3.39 -21.96 12.34
C SER A 119 -3.47 -22.37 10.87
N PRO A 120 -2.45 -23.03 10.28
CA PRO A 120 -2.54 -23.61 8.94
C PRO A 120 -3.62 -24.69 8.79
N LYS A 121 -4.17 -25.19 9.90
CA LYS A 121 -5.32 -26.11 9.89
C LYS A 121 -6.62 -25.38 9.58
N GLU A 122 -6.81 -24.19 10.15
CA GLU A 122 -7.95 -23.31 9.91
C GLU A 122 -7.80 -22.47 8.64
N PHE A 123 -6.57 -22.00 8.38
CA PHE A 123 -6.22 -21.14 7.25
C PHE A 123 -5.21 -21.85 6.35
N PRO A 124 -5.62 -22.80 5.50
CA PRO A 124 -4.69 -23.64 4.72
C PRO A 124 -3.78 -22.85 3.77
N ASN A 125 -4.17 -21.62 3.40
CA ASN A 125 -3.34 -20.76 2.56
C ASN A 125 -2.02 -20.33 3.23
N LEU A 126 -1.93 -20.34 4.56
CA LEU A 126 -0.68 -20.08 5.28
C LEU A 126 0.44 -21.05 4.90
N LYS A 127 0.11 -22.28 4.51
CA LYS A 127 1.10 -23.28 4.05
C LYS A 127 1.87 -22.79 2.81
N LYS A 128 1.23 -21.95 1.98
CA LYS A 128 1.86 -21.37 0.79
C LYS A 128 2.91 -20.31 1.11
N SER A 129 2.88 -19.80 2.35
CA SER A 129 3.83 -18.79 2.85
C SER A 129 5.10 -19.42 3.44
N LYS A 130 5.32 -20.74 3.27
CA LYS A 130 6.56 -21.39 3.72
C LYS A 130 7.78 -20.74 3.09
N GLY A 131 8.75 -20.37 3.94
CA GLY A 131 9.97 -19.68 3.54
C GLY A 131 9.82 -18.19 3.29
N HIS A 132 8.61 -17.64 3.41
CA HIS A 132 8.36 -16.21 3.24
C HIS A 132 8.34 -15.48 4.58
N THR A 133 8.47 -14.17 4.54
CA THR A 133 8.18 -13.30 5.68
C THR A 133 6.67 -13.08 5.74
N VAL A 134 6.06 -13.40 6.88
CA VAL A 134 4.64 -13.15 7.16
C VAL A 134 4.53 -11.98 8.12
N ILE A 135 3.61 -11.06 7.86
CA ILE A 135 3.34 -9.93 8.75
C ILE A 135 1.89 -10.03 9.22
N THR A 136 1.70 -10.03 10.53
CA THR A 136 0.38 -10.12 11.18
C THR A 136 0.14 -8.93 12.09
N THR A 137 -1.09 -8.77 12.56
CA THR A 137 -1.43 -7.91 13.69
C THR A 137 -1.19 -8.62 15.02
N SER A 138 -1.28 -7.87 16.12
CA SER A 138 -1.28 -8.37 17.51
C SER A 138 -2.58 -9.05 17.94
N GLY A 139 -3.60 -9.11 17.09
CA GLY A 139 -4.86 -9.81 17.33
C GLY A 139 -5.99 -8.95 17.93
N ASP A 140 -5.70 -7.73 18.33
CA ASP A 140 -6.65 -6.78 18.93
C ASP A 140 -7.03 -5.63 17.99
N THR A 141 -6.33 -5.52 16.85
CA THR A 141 -6.57 -4.51 15.81
C THR A 141 -6.61 -5.12 14.43
N LEU A 142 -7.08 -4.37 13.42
CA LEU A 142 -6.74 -4.62 12.03
C LEU A 142 -5.22 -4.48 11.86
N LEU A 143 -4.64 -5.21 10.90
CA LEU A 143 -3.32 -4.88 10.36
C LEU A 143 -3.40 -3.68 9.41
N GLY A 144 -4.49 -3.57 8.64
CA GLY A 144 -4.67 -2.54 7.62
C GLY A 144 -3.83 -2.81 6.37
N ALA A 145 -3.54 -4.09 6.08
CA ALA A 145 -2.80 -4.46 4.87
C ALA A 145 -3.57 -4.12 3.60
N ASP A 146 -4.88 -4.20 3.62
CA ASP A 146 -5.80 -3.77 2.57
C ASP A 146 -6.17 -2.29 2.78
N ASP A 147 -5.65 -1.32 1.99
CA ASP A 147 -4.69 -1.56 0.90
C ASP A 147 -3.36 -0.80 1.08
N LYS A 148 -2.88 -0.69 2.33
CA LYS A 148 -1.58 -0.05 2.62
C LYS A 148 -0.39 -0.87 2.10
N CYS A 149 -0.57 -2.19 1.86
CA CYS A 149 0.45 -2.97 1.17
C CYS A 149 0.60 -2.51 -0.28
N GLY A 150 -0.50 -2.28 -0.99
CA GLY A 150 -0.47 -1.72 -2.35
C GLY A 150 0.20 -0.35 -2.40
N ILE A 151 -0.05 0.53 -1.42
CA ILE A 151 0.67 1.82 -1.34
C ILE A 151 2.17 1.59 -1.16
N ALA A 152 2.57 0.69 -0.26
CA ALA A 152 3.98 0.40 0.01
C ALA A 152 4.68 -0.20 -1.21
N ASP A 153 4.01 -1.11 -1.93
CA ASP A 153 4.50 -1.75 -3.14
C ASP A 153 4.71 -0.72 -4.27
N ILE A 154 3.69 0.10 -4.55
CA ILE A 154 3.76 1.14 -5.58
C ILE A 154 4.87 2.14 -5.25
N MET A 155 4.92 2.64 -4.01
CA MET A 155 5.91 3.60 -3.56
C MET A 155 7.34 3.05 -3.69
N THR A 156 7.54 1.77 -3.31
CA THR A 156 8.84 1.09 -3.42
C THR A 156 9.22 0.84 -4.88
N ALA A 157 8.26 0.49 -5.73
CA ALA A 157 8.50 0.31 -7.15
C ALA A 157 8.91 1.63 -7.83
N MET A 158 8.25 2.75 -7.48
CA MET A 158 8.63 4.06 -8.02
C MET A 158 10.02 4.48 -7.57
N GLU A 159 10.33 4.34 -6.29
CA GLU A 159 11.68 4.60 -5.76
C GLU A 159 12.74 3.74 -6.46
N TYR A 160 12.44 2.47 -6.68
CA TYR A 160 13.34 1.55 -7.39
C TYR A 160 13.59 1.99 -8.83
N LEU A 161 12.55 2.33 -9.59
CA LEU A 161 12.67 2.81 -10.97
C LEU A 161 13.45 4.12 -11.07
N ILE A 162 13.26 5.04 -10.13
CA ILE A 162 14.01 6.31 -10.08
C ILE A 162 15.50 6.05 -9.85
N ASN A 163 15.84 5.10 -8.97
CA ASN A 163 17.21 4.76 -8.65
C ASN A 163 17.88 3.84 -9.70
N HIS A 164 17.09 3.30 -10.65
CA HIS A 164 17.55 2.40 -11.73
C HIS A 164 17.17 2.93 -13.11
N PRO A 165 17.77 4.06 -13.57
CA PRO A 165 17.42 4.70 -14.84
C PRO A 165 17.75 3.84 -16.08
N GLU A 166 18.49 2.76 -15.93
CA GLU A 166 18.71 1.74 -16.95
C GLU A 166 17.44 0.98 -17.30
N ILE A 167 16.48 0.85 -16.36
CA ILE A 167 15.16 0.26 -16.59
C ILE A 167 14.31 1.27 -17.36
N LYS A 168 14.03 0.97 -18.62
CA LYS A 168 13.27 1.87 -19.50
C LYS A 168 11.78 1.69 -19.34
N HIS A 169 11.08 2.79 -19.13
CA HIS A 169 9.62 2.82 -18.93
C HIS A 169 8.97 4.04 -19.59
N GLY A 170 7.67 3.94 -19.90
CA GLY A 170 6.83 5.06 -20.28
C GLY A 170 6.50 5.94 -19.06
N GLU A 171 5.65 6.91 -19.25
CA GLU A 171 5.15 7.72 -18.13
C GLU A 171 4.28 6.86 -17.22
N ILE A 172 4.50 6.97 -15.90
CA ILE A 172 3.74 6.28 -14.86
C ILE A 172 3.07 7.32 -13.97
N GLU A 173 1.78 7.18 -13.74
CA GLU A 173 1.04 7.97 -12.77
C GLU A 173 0.62 7.11 -11.60
N VAL A 174 0.73 7.63 -10.38
CA VAL A 174 0.27 6.95 -9.17
C VAL A 174 -0.83 7.77 -8.50
N GLY A 175 -1.79 7.08 -7.88
CA GLY A 175 -2.90 7.68 -7.16
C GLY A 175 -3.16 6.98 -5.84
N PHE A 176 -3.20 7.73 -4.73
CA PHE A 176 -3.51 7.22 -3.40
C PHE A 176 -4.66 8.04 -2.80
N GLY A 177 -5.73 7.40 -2.40
CA GLY A 177 -6.89 8.13 -1.87
C GLY A 177 -7.87 7.23 -1.12
N PRO A 178 -8.93 7.80 -0.55
CA PRO A 178 -9.94 7.01 0.13
C PRO A 178 -10.78 6.21 -0.87
N LEU A 179 -11.22 5.01 -0.47
CA LEU A 179 -12.18 4.23 -1.22
C LEU A 179 -13.57 4.82 -0.96
N THR A 180 -14.09 5.58 -1.92
CA THR A 180 -15.44 6.16 -1.85
C THR A 180 -16.32 5.62 -2.97
N SER A 181 -17.64 5.68 -2.78
CA SER A 181 -18.59 5.31 -3.83
C SER A 181 -18.43 6.15 -5.11
N SER A 182 -17.91 7.37 -4.99
CA SER A 182 -17.58 8.25 -6.12
C SER A 182 -16.25 7.92 -6.80
N SER A 183 -15.36 7.16 -6.15
CA SER A 183 -14.09 6.70 -6.77
C SER A 183 -14.30 5.58 -7.79
N LEU A 184 -15.50 5.01 -7.88
CA LEU A 184 -15.88 4.00 -8.89
C LEU A 184 -15.88 4.52 -10.34
N GLU A 185 -15.76 5.84 -10.56
CA GLU A 185 -15.56 6.40 -11.90
C GLU A 185 -14.10 6.35 -12.41
N ILE A 186 -13.16 5.89 -11.57
CA ILE A 186 -11.80 5.60 -12.03
C ILE A 186 -11.86 4.28 -12.80
N PRO A 187 -11.50 4.24 -14.09
CA PRO A 187 -11.71 3.06 -14.93
C PRO A 187 -11.10 1.81 -14.32
N LEU A 188 -11.89 0.76 -14.23
CA LEU A 188 -11.60 -0.59 -13.70
C LEU A 188 -10.38 -1.29 -14.36
N VAL A 189 -9.71 -0.60 -15.27
CA VAL A 189 -8.58 -1.13 -16.05
C VAL A 189 -7.33 -1.38 -15.21
N ILE A 190 -7.23 -0.78 -14.02
CA ILE A 190 -5.98 -0.75 -13.25
C ILE A 190 -5.86 -1.92 -12.27
N MET A 191 -6.96 -2.49 -11.79
CA MET A 191 -6.91 -3.61 -10.84
C MET A 191 -6.37 -4.94 -11.41
N ASN A 192 -6.32 -5.11 -12.72
CA ASN A 192 -5.89 -6.38 -13.35
C ASN A 192 -4.39 -6.52 -13.60
N ILE A 193 -3.58 -5.51 -13.33
CA ILE A 193 -2.13 -5.54 -13.61
C ILE A 193 -1.33 -6.01 -12.39
N LEU A 194 -1.80 -5.76 -11.18
CA LEU A 194 -1.09 -6.11 -9.94
C LEU A 194 -1.04 -7.62 -9.64
N TYR A 195 -2.02 -8.42 -10.11
CA TYR A 195 -2.06 -9.87 -9.87
C TYR A 195 -1.05 -10.71 -10.68
N ARG A 196 -0.22 -10.10 -11.53
CA ARG A 196 0.74 -10.82 -12.40
C ARG A 196 2.21 -10.58 -12.08
N LEU A 197 2.54 -9.85 -11.02
CA LEU A 197 3.92 -9.49 -10.67
C LEU A 197 4.39 -10.03 -9.29
N ILE A 198 3.57 -10.85 -8.65
CA ILE A 198 3.94 -11.56 -7.40
C ILE A 198 4.21 -13.03 -7.73
#